data_a70e634a26be668c4cccdf70cc9766c3
#
_entry.id   a70e634a26be668c4cccdf70cc9766c3
#
_cell.length_a   1.000
_cell.length_b   1.000
_cell.length_c   1.000
_cell.angle_alpha   90.00
_cell.angle_beta   90.00
_cell.angle_gamma   90.00
#
_symmetry.space_group_name_H-M   'P 1'
#
loop_
_entity.id
_entity.type
_entity.pdbx_description
1 polymer ?
#
loop_
_entity_poly.entity_id
_entity_poly.type
_entity_poly.pdbx_seq_one_letter_code
_entity_poly.pdbx_strand_id
1 'polypeptide(L)'
;MKKYIFIIFIFFSEVTHGQTLQPLENNTLEDFFTDEKASHTVLERCISLYSAITELIKIKHPELASEFYQIANTLYPYGIISFSKTRNISYEEAEKFFFTNVNNLTNLYIDEMKKNGEKNKSYFKMSFIGDDLRFCHEVTKSFNLVISELNSE
;
A
#
# COMPACT_ATOMS: atom_id res chain seq x y z
N MET A 1 49.06 -15.28 -38.68
CA MET A 1 48.50 -15.69 -37.38
C MET A 1 47.33 -14.77 -37.03
N LYS A 2 46.10 -15.21 -37.21
CA LYS A 2 44.89 -14.42 -36.89
C LYS A 2 44.49 -14.70 -35.42
N LYS A 3 44.56 -13.66 -34.57
CA LYS A 3 44.10 -13.71 -33.18
C LYS A 3 42.58 -13.54 -33.16
N TYR A 4 41.84 -14.57 -32.79
CA TYR A 4 40.40 -14.48 -32.53
C TYR A 4 40.22 -13.92 -31.11
N ILE A 5 39.66 -12.71 -31.00
CA ILE A 5 39.22 -12.13 -29.75
C ILE A 5 37.85 -12.72 -29.48
N PHE A 6 37.74 -13.58 -28.49
CA PHE A 6 36.46 -14.13 -27.98
C PHE A 6 35.87 -13.07 -27.03
N ILE A 7 34.85 -12.33 -27.51
CA ILE A 7 34.07 -11.41 -26.67
C ILE A 7 33.04 -12.29 -25.91
N ILE A 8 33.29 -12.52 -24.63
CA ILE A 8 32.34 -13.16 -23.75
C ILE A 8 31.30 -12.09 -23.38
N PHE A 9 30.11 -12.18 -23.98
CA PHE A 9 28.92 -11.44 -23.53
C PHE A 9 28.46 -12.08 -22.22
N ILE A 10 28.83 -11.46 -21.10
CA ILE A 10 28.23 -11.76 -19.81
C ILE A 10 26.84 -11.15 -19.79
N PHE A 11 25.81 -11.95 -20.06
CA PHE A 11 24.43 -11.58 -19.78
C PHE A 11 24.29 -11.46 -18.27
N PHE A 12 24.34 -10.23 -17.76
CA PHE A 12 23.82 -9.91 -16.44
C PHE A 12 22.30 -10.12 -16.52
N SER A 13 21.83 -11.30 -16.14
CA SER A 13 20.43 -11.48 -15.80
C SER A 13 20.19 -10.63 -14.56
N GLU A 14 19.64 -9.43 -14.74
CA GLU A 14 19.05 -8.71 -13.63
C GLU A 14 17.93 -9.60 -13.08
N VAL A 15 18.22 -10.24 -11.94
CA VAL A 15 17.19 -10.88 -11.13
C VAL A 15 16.34 -9.73 -10.60
N THR A 16 15.26 -9.42 -11.31
CA THR A 16 14.19 -8.59 -10.77
C THR A 16 13.67 -9.30 -9.53
N HIS A 17 14.15 -8.90 -8.37
CA HIS A 17 13.53 -9.27 -7.11
C HIS A 17 12.14 -8.66 -7.14
N GLY A 18 11.13 -9.47 -7.50
CA GLY A 18 9.75 -9.06 -7.41
C GLY A 18 9.51 -8.56 -5.99
N GLN A 19 9.10 -7.31 -5.85
CA GLN A 19 8.71 -6.77 -4.56
C GLN A 19 7.58 -7.65 -4.02
N THR A 20 7.86 -8.38 -2.95
CA THR A 20 6.85 -9.15 -2.23
C THR A 20 6.26 -8.27 -1.14
N LEU A 21 4.93 -8.23 -1.07
CA LEU A 21 4.26 -7.58 0.04
C LEU A 21 4.60 -8.30 1.35
N GLN A 22 5.11 -7.55 2.32
CA GLN A 22 5.29 -8.03 3.68
C GLN A 22 4.06 -7.67 4.51
N PRO A 23 3.59 -8.55 5.42
CA PRO A 23 2.47 -8.23 6.31
C PRO A 23 2.72 -6.96 7.13
N LEU A 24 1.64 -6.26 7.51
CA LEU A 24 1.69 -5.12 8.43
C LEU A 24 1.77 -5.53 9.92
N GLU A 25 1.83 -6.81 10.21
CA GLU A 25 1.77 -7.39 11.57
C GLU A 25 2.83 -6.85 12.56
N ASN A 26 3.92 -6.29 12.06
CA ASN A 26 4.98 -5.70 12.88
C ASN A 26 4.71 -4.23 13.25
N ASN A 27 3.60 -3.66 12.81
CA ASN A 27 3.21 -2.28 13.12
C ASN A 27 2.11 -2.30 14.19
N THR A 28 2.20 -1.40 15.13
CA THR A 28 1.16 -1.18 16.14
C THR A 28 0.45 0.15 15.90
N LEU A 29 -0.73 0.35 16.51
CA LEU A 29 -1.39 1.66 16.50
C LEU A 29 -0.55 2.72 17.20
N GLU A 30 0.20 2.36 18.24
CA GLU A 30 1.11 3.28 18.93
C GLU A 30 2.22 3.74 17.98
N ASP A 31 2.88 2.82 17.27
CA ASP A 31 3.90 3.17 16.26
C ASP A 31 3.31 4.07 15.16
N PHE A 32 2.10 3.80 14.72
CA PHE A 32 1.41 4.62 13.73
C PHE A 32 1.27 6.09 14.17
N PHE A 33 1.00 6.36 15.44
CA PHE A 33 0.85 7.72 15.95
C PHE A 33 2.14 8.38 16.43
N THR A 34 3.18 7.62 16.73
CA THR A 34 4.41 8.13 17.37
C THR A 34 5.65 8.09 16.48
N ASP A 35 5.67 7.24 15.44
CA ASP A 35 6.79 7.09 14.51
C ASP A 35 6.40 7.53 13.10
N GLU A 36 7.03 8.59 12.58
CA GLU A 36 6.73 9.13 11.25
C GLU A 36 6.94 8.12 10.12
N LYS A 37 7.93 7.24 10.25
CA LYS A 37 8.23 6.22 9.24
C LYS A 37 7.19 5.10 9.27
N ALA A 38 6.77 4.68 10.46
CA ALA A 38 5.68 3.71 10.62
C ALA A 38 4.37 4.30 10.09
N SER A 39 4.04 5.54 10.47
CA SER A 39 2.87 6.28 9.98
C SER A 39 2.82 6.34 8.45
N HIS A 40 3.93 6.73 7.81
CA HIS A 40 4.04 6.76 6.36
C HIS A 40 3.79 5.38 5.74
N THR A 41 4.50 4.35 6.21
CA THR A 41 4.39 2.98 5.68
C THR A 41 2.97 2.44 5.82
N VAL A 42 2.33 2.65 6.97
CA VAL A 42 0.97 2.19 7.25
C VAL A 42 -0.04 2.91 6.36
N LEU A 43 0.04 4.24 6.22
CA LEU A 43 -0.87 4.99 5.35
C LEU A 43 -0.75 4.55 3.89
N GLU A 44 0.46 4.44 3.38
CA GLU A 44 0.72 3.98 2.01
C GLU A 44 0.12 2.60 1.76
N ARG A 45 0.31 1.66 2.69
CA ARG A 45 -0.21 0.30 2.60
C ARG A 45 -1.73 0.23 2.73
N CYS A 46 -2.33 0.95 3.66
CA CYS A 46 -3.78 0.94 3.87
C CYS A 46 -4.52 1.58 2.70
N ILE A 47 -4.03 2.71 2.17
CA ILE A 47 -4.59 3.36 0.98
C ILE A 47 -4.52 2.40 -0.22
N SER A 48 -3.37 1.74 -0.42
CA SER A 48 -3.19 0.78 -1.51
C SER A 48 -4.11 -0.43 -1.39
N LEU A 49 -4.29 -0.96 -0.18
CA LEU A 49 -5.20 -2.09 0.07
C LEU A 49 -6.66 -1.71 -0.20
N TYR A 50 -7.13 -0.56 0.29
CA TYR A 50 -8.49 -0.08 0.03
C TYR A 50 -8.72 0.19 -1.46
N SER A 51 -7.74 0.75 -2.15
CA SER A 51 -7.78 0.95 -3.61
C SER A 51 -7.87 -0.38 -4.36
N ALA A 52 -7.10 -1.38 -3.94
CA ALA A 52 -7.13 -2.71 -4.53
C ALA A 52 -8.48 -3.42 -4.33
N ILE A 53 -9.06 -3.31 -3.13
CA ILE A 53 -10.41 -3.84 -2.84
C ILE A 53 -11.43 -3.15 -3.75
N THR A 54 -11.39 -1.82 -3.83
CA THR A 54 -12.27 -1.04 -4.71
C THR A 54 -12.24 -1.58 -6.14
N GLU A 55 -11.05 -1.74 -6.71
CA GLU A 55 -10.87 -2.24 -8.08
C GLU A 55 -11.45 -3.64 -8.29
N LEU A 56 -11.26 -4.54 -7.33
CA LEU A 56 -11.70 -5.93 -7.45
C LEU A 56 -13.22 -6.10 -7.32
N ILE A 57 -13.87 -5.26 -6.53
CA ILE A 57 -15.29 -5.47 -6.23
C ILE A 57 -16.24 -4.48 -6.92
N LYS A 58 -15.74 -3.41 -7.58
CA LYS A 58 -16.54 -2.31 -8.14
C LYS A 58 -17.67 -2.75 -9.09
N ILE A 59 -17.50 -3.85 -9.81
CA ILE A 59 -18.53 -4.35 -10.74
C ILE A 59 -19.62 -5.12 -9.98
N LYS A 60 -19.25 -5.94 -8.99
CA LYS A 60 -20.19 -6.82 -8.29
C LYS A 60 -20.83 -6.15 -7.06
N HIS A 61 -20.10 -5.23 -6.43
CA HIS A 61 -20.49 -4.56 -5.18
C HIS A 61 -20.14 -3.08 -5.23
N PRO A 62 -20.79 -2.28 -6.12
CA PRO A 62 -20.41 -0.88 -6.37
C PRO A 62 -20.55 0.02 -5.15
N GLU A 63 -21.56 -0.19 -4.29
CA GLU A 63 -21.74 0.59 -3.07
C GLU A 63 -20.59 0.37 -2.10
N LEU A 64 -20.26 -0.89 -1.82
CA LEU A 64 -19.14 -1.23 -0.94
C LEU A 64 -17.79 -0.75 -1.54
N ALA A 65 -17.62 -0.84 -2.85
CA ALA A 65 -16.44 -0.28 -3.52
C ALA A 65 -16.33 1.23 -3.31
N SER A 66 -17.47 1.95 -3.36
CA SER A 66 -17.51 3.38 -3.10
C SER A 66 -17.09 3.73 -1.65
N GLU A 67 -17.47 2.91 -0.67
CA GLU A 67 -17.04 3.09 0.72
C GLU A 67 -15.53 2.96 0.87
N PHE A 68 -14.92 1.90 0.31
CA PHE A 68 -13.46 1.73 0.34
C PHE A 68 -12.73 2.85 -0.39
N TYR A 69 -13.26 3.30 -1.53
CA TYR A 69 -12.71 4.42 -2.27
C TYR A 69 -12.72 5.72 -1.44
N GLN A 70 -13.82 6.00 -0.75
CA GLN A 70 -13.94 7.19 0.11
C GLN A 70 -12.94 7.13 1.27
N ILE A 71 -12.76 5.98 1.90
CA ILE A 71 -11.76 5.80 2.96
C ILE A 71 -10.35 6.07 2.41
N ALA A 72 -10.00 5.47 1.28
CA ALA A 72 -8.70 5.69 0.65
C ALA A 72 -8.46 7.18 0.36
N ASN A 73 -9.44 7.87 -0.22
CA ASN A 73 -9.37 9.30 -0.52
C ASN A 73 -9.24 10.17 0.72
N THR A 74 -9.89 9.81 1.82
CA THR A 74 -9.77 10.53 3.09
C THR A 74 -8.36 10.42 3.67
N LEU A 75 -7.74 9.28 3.58
CA LEU A 75 -6.38 9.04 4.08
C LEU A 75 -5.28 9.61 3.16
N TYR A 76 -5.57 9.77 1.87
CA TYR A 76 -4.58 10.08 0.84
C TYR A 76 -3.76 11.36 1.11
N PRO A 77 -4.36 12.53 1.44
CA PRO A 77 -3.61 13.75 1.73
C PRO A 77 -2.64 13.59 2.92
N TYR A 78 -3.05 12.82 3.92
CA TYR A 78 -2.22 12.56 5.10
C TYR A 78 -1.04 11.63 4.78
N GLY A 79 -1.25 10.69 3.86
CA GLY A 79 -0.19 9.87 3.30
C GLY A 79 0.88 10.71 2.61
N ILE A 80 0.47 11.68 1.78
CA ILE A 80 1.40 12.62 1.11
C ILE A 80 2.16 13.46 2.13
N ILE A 81 1.47 14.00 3.15
CA ILE A 81 2.11 14.82 4.20
C ILE A 81 3.14 13.99 4.96
N SER A 82 2.79 12.77 5.37
CA SER A 82 3.71 11.86 6.06
C SER A 82 4.90 11.49 5.18
N PHE A 83 4.68 11.22 3.89
CA PHE A 83 5.75 10.96 2.93
C PHE A 83 6.69 12.15 2.77
N SER A 84 6.14 13.35 2.61
CA SER A 84 6.89 14.62 2.50
C SER A 84 7.81 14.83 3.70
N LYS A 85 7.28 14.65 4.91
CA LYS A 85 8.05 14.76 6.16
C LYS A 85 9.16 13.71 6.23
N THR A 86 8.82 12.43 6.04
CA THR A 86 9.78 11.32 6.13
C THR A 86 10.92 11.45 5.13
N ARG A 87 10.67 12.02 3.96
CA ARG A 87 11.66 12.19 2.88
C ARG A 87 12.30 13.58 2.85
N ASN A 88 11.79 14.52 3.63
CA ASN A 88 12.21 15.93 3.62
C ASN A 88 12.17 16.56 2.23
N ILE A 89 11.05 16.37 1.53
CA ILE A 89 10.78 16.91 0.19
C ILE A 89 9.50 17.75 0.19
N SER A 90 9.29 18.54 -0.87
CA SER A 90 8.06 19.34 -1.00
C SER A 90 6.81 18.47 -1.11
N TYR A 91 5.64 19.03 -0.76
CA TYR A 91 4.35 18.33 -0.91
C TYR A 91 4.10 17.91 -2.37
N GLU A 92 4.37 18.80 -3.33
CA GLU A 92 4.17 18.53 -4.76
C GLU A 92 5.05 17.37 -5.27
N GLU A 93 6.29 17.30 -4.80
CA GLU A 93 7.20 16.22 -5.15
C GLU A 93 6.77 14.91 -4.46
N ALA A 94 6.38 15.00 -3.18
CA ALA A 94 5.87 13.89 -2.41
C ALA A 94 4.62 13.28 -3.06
N GLU A 95 3.67 14.08 -3.55
CA GLU A 95 2.46 13.63 -4.22
C GLU A 95 2.77 12.73 -5.42
N LYS A 96 3.72 13.12 -6.27
CA LYS A 96 4.12 12.34 -7.46
C LYS A 96 4.69 10.97 -7.09
N PHE A 97 5.59 10.95 -6.12
CA PHE A 97 6.20 9.70 -5.66
C PHE A 97 5.19 8.81 -4.92
N PHE A 98 4.42 9.41 -4.02
CA PHE A 98 3.40 8.71 -3.24
C PHE A 98 2.35 8.06 -4.15
N PHE A 99 1.86 8.79 -5.16
CA PHE A 99 0.95 8.26 -6.16
C PHE A 99 1.52 7.02 -6.88
N THR A 100 2.78 7.09 -7.30
CA THR A 100 3.45 5.97 -7.97
C THR A 100 3.57 4.76 -7.04
N ASN A 101 3.96 4.98 -5.79
CA ASN A 101 4.09 3.91 -4.81
C ASN A 101 2.74 3.26 -4.50
N VAL A 102 1.71 4.06 -4.24
CA VAL A 102 0.34 3.57 -3.98
C VAL A 102 -0.16 2.73 -5.15
N ASN A 103 0.04 3.18 -6.40
CA ASN A 103 -0.38 2.40 -7.56
C ASN A 103 0.37 1.06 -7.67
N ASN A 104 1.67 1.05 -7.43
CA ASN A 104 2.47 -0.17 -7.45
C ASN A 104 2.00 -1.16 -6.38
N LEU A 105 1.81 -0.69 -5.15
CA LEU A 105 1.33 -1.51 -4.03
C LEU A 105 -0.11 -1.99 -4.26
N THR A 106 -0.97 -1.15 -4.84
CA THR A 106 -2.34 -1.54 -5.23
C THR A 106 -2.32 -2.74 -6.17
N ASN A 107 -1.47 -2.71 -7.19
CA ASN A 107 -1.34 -3.84 -8.12
C ASN A 107 -0.82 -5.10 -7.42
N LEU A 108 0.16 -4.98 -6.52
CA LEU A 108 0.65 -6.12 -5.74
C LEU A 108 -0.45 -6.72 -4.85
N TYR A 109 -1.26 -5.89 -4.19
CA TYR A 109 -2.42 -6.38 -3.42
C TYR A 109 -3.46 -7.07 -4.31
N ILE A 110 -3.77 -6.52 -5.49
CA ILE A 110 -4.69 -7.15 -6.45
C ILE A 110 -4.19 -8.55 -6.82
N ASP A 111 -2.91 -8.67 -7.14
CA ASP A 111 -2.31 -9.94 -7.55
C ASP A 111 -2.32 -10.96 -6.40
N GLU A 112 -1.96 -10.56 -5.19
CA GLU A 112 -2.01 -11.44 -4.02
C GLU A 112 -3.45 -11.85 -3.67
N MET A 113 -4.42 -10.93 -3.74
CA MET A 113 -5.84 -11.25 -3.55
C MET A 113 -6.37 -12.24 -4.58
N LYS A 114 -6.01 -12.07 -5.85
CA LYS A 114 -6.40 -13.02 -6.90
C LYS A 114 -5.81 -14.40 -6.66
N LYS A 115 -4.51 -14.50 -6.37
CA LYS A 115 -3.84 -15.76 -6.01
C LYS A 115 -4.52 -16.44 -4.83
N ASN A 116 -4.84 -15.67 -3.77
CA ASN A 116 -5.55 -16.20 -2.61
C ASN A 116 -6.97 -16.67 -2.97
N GLY A 117 -7.68 -15.91 -3.80
CA GLY A 117 -8.99 -16.26 -4.30
C GLY A 117 -9.01 -17.58 -5.09
N GLU A 118 -8.01 -17.81 -5.91
CA GLU A 118 -7.84 -19.06 -6.65
C GLU A 118 -7.60 -20.25 -5.71
N LYS A 119 -6.69 -20.06 -4.75
CA LYS A 119 -6.27 -21.12 -3.81
C LYS A 119 -7.32 -21.40 -2.74
N ASN A 120 -7.84 -20.38 -2.09
CA ASN A 120 -8.64 -20.47 -0.86
C ASN A 120 -10.11 -20.06 -1.04
N LYS A 121 -10.55 -19.75 -2.27
CA LYS A 121 -11.89 -19.28 -2.61
C LYS A 121 -12.30 -18.01 -1.83
N SER A 122 -11.32 -17.23 -1.40
CA SER A 122 -11.50 -15.98 -0.68
C SER A 122 -10.33 -15.05 -0.92
N TYR A 123 -10.57 -13.77 -1.12
CA TYR A 123 -9.50 -12.77 -1.26
C TYR A 123 -8.74 -12.53 0.06
N PHE A 124 -9.40 -12.72 1.21
CA PHE A 124 -8.90 -12.30 2.52
C PHE A 124 -8.60 -13.45 3.48
N LYS A 125 -9.44 -14.52 3.48
CA LYS A 125 -9.29 -15.61 4.43
C LYS A 125 -8.01 -16.41 4.16
N MET A 126 -7.35 -16.83 5.24
CA MET A 126 -6.12 -17.62 5.21
C MET A 126 -4.96 -16.90 4.50
N SER A 127 -4.89 -15.58 4.60
CA SER A 127 -3.81 -14.76 4.06
C SER A 127 -3.56 -13.55 4.96
N PHE A 128 -2.35 -13.02 4.91
CA PHE A 128 -1.99 -11.79 5.63
C PHE A 128 -2.84 -10.57 5.22
N ILE A 129 -3.45 -10.60 4.02
CA ILE A 129 -4.31 -9.51 3.53
C ILE A 129 -5.51 -9.28 4.45
N GLY A 130 -6.06 -10.36 5.02
CA GLY A 130 -7.15 -10.25 5.99
C GLY A 130 -6.71 -9.58 7.30
N ASP A 131 -5.47 -9.83 7.71
CA ASP A 131 -4.87 -9.21 8.90
C ASP A 131 -4.51 -7.75 8.62
N ASP A 132 -3.90 -7.45 7.47
CA ASP A 132 -3.66 -6.08 6.99
C ASP A 132 -4.97 -5.28 6.92
N LEU A 133 -6.05 -5.87 6.40
CA LEU A 133 -7.36 -5.19 6.31
C LEU A 133 -7.92 -4.86 7.70
N ARG A 134 -7.81 -5.78 8.65
CA ARG A 134 -8.23 -5.55 10.03
C ARG A 134 -7.42 -4.43 10.68
N PHE A 135 -6.11 -4.45 10.52
CA PHE A 135 -5.22 -3.41 11.04
C PHE A 135 -5.53 -2.04 10.40
N CYS A 136 -5.69 -1.97 9.07
CA CYS A 136 -6.07 -0.74 8.38
C CYS A 136 -7.44 -0.21 8.83
N HIS A 137 -8.39 -1.09 9.16
CA HIS A 137 -9.68 -0.66 9.73
C HIS A 137 -9.50 0.01 11.10
N GLU A 138 -8.69 -0.56 11.99
CA GLU A 138 -8.39 0.04 13.29
C GLU A 138 -7.66 1.38 13.15
N VAL A 139 -6.69 1.48 12.24
CA VAL A 139 -6.00 2.73 11.91
C VAL A 139 -7.01 3.80 11.46
N THR A 140 -7.88 3.46 10.50
CA THR A 140 -8.89 4.40 9.97
C THR A 140 -9.85 4.86 11.06
N LYS A 141 -10.32 3.94 11.90
CA LYS A 141 -11.22 4.26 13.01
C LYS A 141 -10.56 5.23 14.00
N SER A 142 -9.34 4.93 14.43
CA SER A 142 -8.60 5.76 15.38
C SER A 142 -8.27 7.13 14.77
N PHE A 143 -7.92 7.16 13.50
CA PHE A 143 -7.65 8.39 12.75
C PHE A 143 -8.89 9.30 12.69
N ASN A 144 -10.06 8.75 12.36
CA ASN A 144 -11.31 9.51 12.31
C ASN A 144 -11.71 10.07 13.68
N LEU A 145 -11.44 9.37 14.78
CA LEU A 145 -11.66 9.88 16.14
C LEU A 145 -10.80 11.12 16.40
N VAL A 146 -9.50 11.06 16.11
CA VAL A 146 -8.59 12.19 16.28
C VAL A 146 -9.04 13.40 15.45
N ILE A 147 -9.41 13.19 14.19
CA ILE A 147 -9.88 14.29 13.34
C ILE A 147 -11.20 14.89 13.87
N SER A 148 -12.12 14.07 14.39
CA SER A 148 -13.39 14.55 14.95
C SER A 148 -13.17 15.40 16.21
N GLU A 149 -12.22 15.04 17.06
CA GLU A 149 -11.85 15.81 18.25
C GLU A 149 -11.26 17.17 17.88
N LEU A 150 -10.32 17.21 16.91
CA LEU A 150 -9.70 18.46 16.43
C LEU A 150 -10.71 19.43 15.81
N ASN A 151 -11.78 18.93 15.19
CA ASN A 151 -12.81 19.77 14.58
C ASN A 151 -13.89 20.24 15.57
N SER A 152 -13.86 19.75 16.80
CA SER A 152 -14.81 20.13 17.87
C SER A 152 -14.34 21.26 18.78
N GLU A 153 -13.07 21.66 18.66
CA GLU A 153 -12.44 22.81 19.34
C GLU A 153 -12.59 24.10 18.50
#